data_e7810235e3b95b6667516df80c064359
#
_entry.id   e7810235e3b95b6667516df80c064359
#
_cell.length_a   1.000
_cell.length_b   1.000
_cell.length_c   1.000
_cell.angle_alpha   90.00
_cell.angle_beta   90.00
_cell.angle_gamma   90.00
#
_symmetry.space_group_name_H-M   'P 1'
#
loop_
_entity.id
_entity.type
_entity.pdbx_description
1 polymer ?
#
loop_
_entity_poly.entity_id
_entity_poly.type
_entity_poly.pdbx_seq_one_letter_code
_entity_poly.pdbx_strand_id
1 'polypeptide(L)'
;GTKLHDDAFKFVSLGTYLERADNTARLLDVKYHSLLPRADGLTSSTDFYQWGALLRSVSAFETYRHVYRDVITPYKVAELLILNHAMPRSLHACVDEINDILGDIANLHSAEAARQAGELHATLHYGRMDDIFEVGLHPWLERFLARINRLGDSIGQNFLVPVAA
;
A
#
# COMPACT_ATOMS: atom_id res chain seq x y z
N GLY A 1 9.68 -31.28 -3.04
CA GLY A 1 10.99 -30.71 -3.17
C GLY A 1 11.06 -29.26 -2.71
N THR A 2 12.25 -28.73 -2.63
CA THR A 2 12.53 -27.37 -2.17
C THR A 2 11.81 -26.30 -3.03
N LYS A 3 11.65 -26.54 -4.33
CA LYS A 3 11.01 -25.59 -5.25
C LYS A 3 9.53 -25.39 -4.92
N LEU A 4 8.80 -26.48 -4.66
CA LEU A 4 7.38 -26.39 -4.28
C LEU A 4 7.18 -25.67 -2.95
N HIS A 5 8.10 -25.91 -2.00
CA HIS A 5 8.08 -25.25 -0.71
C HIS A 5 8.33 -23.73 -0.86
N ASP A 6 9.29 -23.34 -1.70
CA ASP A 6 9.60 -21.94 -1.99
C ASP A 6 8.42 -21.24 -2.67
N ASP A 7 7.77 -21.90 -3.63
CA ASP A 7 6.61 -21.32 -4.30
C ASP A 7 5.43 -21.15 -3.34
N ALA A 8 5.17 -22.12 -2.48
CA ALA A 8 4.14 -21.99 -1.45
C ALA A 8 4.41 -20.81 -0.51
N PHE A 9 5.67 -20.64 -0.09
CA PHE A 9 6.09 -19.51 0.73
C PHE A 9 5.87 -18.18 0.01
N LYS A 10 6.21 -18.11 -1.27
CA LYS A 10 6.02 -16.91 -2.09
C LYS A 10 4.54 -16.56 -2.23
N PHE A 11 3.64 -17.55 -2.41
CA PHE A 11 2.20 -17.31 -2.46
C PHE A 11 1.65 -16.77 -1.13
N VAL A 12 2.10 -17.33 -0.01
CA VAL A 12 1.72 -16.83 1.31
C VAL A 12 2.21 -15.39 1.48
N SER A 13 3.43 -15.10 1.04
CA SER A 13 3.98 -13.74 1.09
C SER A 13 3.19 -12.77 0.22
N LEU A 14 2.79 -13.17 -0.99
CA LEU A 14 1.91 -12.35 -1.84
C LEU A 14 0.61 -11.98 -1.12
N GLY A 15 -0.06 -12.95 -0.52
CA GLY A 15 -1.27 -12.72 0.25
C GLY A 15 -1.05 -11.74 1.38
N THR A 16 0.05 -11.88 2.10
CA THR A 16 0.43 -11.00 3.21
C THR A 16 0.61 -9.55 2.73
N TYR A 17 1.34 -9.33 1.64
CA TYR A 17 1.58 -7.98 1.14
C TYR A 17 0.34 -7.35 0.52
N LEU A 18 -0.49 -8.12 -0.18
CA LEU A 18 -1.77 -7.65 -0.69
C LEU A 18 -2.68 -7.18 0.44
N GLU A 19 -2.82 -7.98 1.50
CA GLU A 19 -3.61 -7.65 2.67
C GLU A 19 -3.05 -6.43 3.40
N ARG A 20 -1.74 -6.35 3.53
CA ARG A 20 -1.06 -5.22 4.18
C ARG A 20 -1.29 -3.92 3.43
N ALA A 21 -1.17 -3.94 2.10
CA ALA A 21 -1.45 -2.76 1.27
C ALA A 21 -2.91 -2.34 1.38
N ASP A 22 -3.84 -3.28 1.32
CA ASP A 22 -5.27 -3.03 1.48
C ASP A 22 -5.56 -2.37 2.83
N ASN A 23 -5.03 -2.93 3.91
CA ASN A 23 -5.25 -2.43 5.26
C ASN A 23 -4.70 -1.02 5.45
N THR A 24 -3.49 -0.75 4.98
CA THR A 24 -2.88 0.59 5.09
C THR A 24 -3.69 1.63 4.32
N ALA A 25 -4.12 1.30 3.09
CA ALA A 25 -4.91 2.21 2.27
C ALA A 25 -6.27 2.52 2.91
N ARG A 26 -6.96 1.50 3.41
CA ARG A 26 -8.26 1.67 4.08
C ARG A 26 -8.14 2.49 5.37
N LEU A 27 -7.14 2.18 6.17
CA LEU A 27 -6.90 2.90 7.42
C LEU A 27 -6.62 4.37 7.17
N LEU A 28 -5.74 4.67 6.20
CA LEU A 28 -5.42 6.04 5.83
C LEU A 28 -6.65 6.77 5.30
N ASP A 29 -7.43 6.14 4.45
CA ASP A 29 -8.64 6.74 3.86
C ASP A 29 -9.66 7.14 4.93
N VAL A 30 -9.99 6.20 5.81
CA VAL A 30 -10.97 6.44 6.88
C VAL A 30 -10.49 7.51 7.85
N LYS A 31 -9.23 7.41 8.31
CA LYS A 31 -8.70 8.34 9.32
C LYS A 31 -8.42 9.72 8.76
N TYR A 32 -7.96 9.81 7.52
CA TYR A 32 -7.70 11.10 6.89
C TYR A 32 -8.97 11.94 6.83
N HIS A 33 -10.08 11.35 6.40
CA HIS A 33 -11.36 12.03 6.35
C HIS A 33 -11.86 12.51 7.70
N SER A 34 -11.71 11.68 8.73
CA SER A 34 -12.17 12.02 10.08
C SER A 34 -11.26 13.04 10.76
N LEU A 35 -10.02 13.20 10.30
CA LEU A 35 -9.01 14.06 10.92
C LEU A 35 -8.63 15.28 10.10
N LEU A 36 -9.36 15.56 9.01
CA LEU A 36 -9.13 16.78 8.22
C LEU A 36 -9.26 18.03 9.11
N PRO A 37 -8.42 19.06 8.89
CA PRO A 37 -8.54 20.31 9.63
C PRO A 37 -9.96 20.87 9.52
N ARG A 38 -10.51 21.26 10.64
CA ARG A 38 -11.80 21.96 10.65
C ARG A 38 -11.70 23.29 9.92
N ALA A 39 -12.84 23.82 9.49
CA ALA A 39 -12.91 25.07 8.75
C ALA A 39 -12.29 26.28 9.50
N ASP A 40 -12.08 26.17 10.81
CA ASP A 40 -11.44 27.18 11.65
C ASP A 40 -9.91 27.11 11.65
N GLY A 41 -9.30 26.12 10.98
CA GLY A 41 -7.86 25.95 10.88
C GLY A 41 -7.17 25.50 12.17
N LEU A 42 -7.91 25.18 13.20
CA LEU A 42 -7.36 24.76 14.48
C LEU A 42 -7.16 23.24 14.48
N THR A 43 -5.89 22.81 14.53
CA THR A 43 -5.55 21.42 14.77
C THR A 43 -5.66 21.16 16.28
N SER A 44 -6.59 20.34 16.71
CA SER A 44 -6.75 20.03 18.11
C SER A 44 -5.63 19.09 18.59
N SER A 45 -5.34 19.12 19.90
CA SER A 45 -4.43 18.15 20.51
C SER A 45 -4.92 16.71 20.33
N THR A 46 -6.23 16.51 20.23
CA THR A 46 -6.85 15.22 19.98
C THR A 46 -6.48 14.71 18.57
N ASP A 47 -6.48 15.58 17.56
CA ASP A 47 -6.07 15.22 16.20
C ASP A 47 -4.62 14.78 16.15
N PHE A 48 -3.75 15.45 16.86
CA PHE A 48 -2.34 15.08 16.98
C PHE A 48 -2.18 13.67 17.57
N TYR A 49 -2.92 13.35 18.63
CA TYR A 49 -2.94 12.02 19.23
C TYR A 49 -3.44 10.96 18.26
N GLN A 50 -4.47 11.28 17.50
CA GLN A 50 -5.07 10.34 16.55
C GLN A 50 -4.13 10.03 15.38
N TRP A 51 -3.42 11.03 14.86
CA TRP A 51 -2.39 10.80 13.84
C TRP A 51 -1.25 9.95 14.39
N GLY A 52 -0.81 10.21 15.61
CA GLY A 52 0.19 9.39 16.28
C GLY A 52 -0.28 7.95 16.47
N ALA A 53 -1.53 7.76 16.87
CA ALA A 53 -2.13 6.43 17.02
C ALA A 53 -2.21 5.69 15.69
N LEU A 54 -2.56 6.38 14.62
CA LEU A 54 -2.57 5.80 13.26
C LEU A 54 -1.17 5.32 12.88
N LEU A 55 -0.16 6.15 13.07
CA LEU A 55 1.23 5.78 12.77
C LEU A 55 1.67 4.56 13.59
N ARG A 56 1.32 4.50 14.87
CA ARG A 56 1.64 3.36 15.72
C ARG A 56 0.94 2.08 15.26
N SER A 57 -0.30 2.19 14.79
CA SER A 57 -1.07 1.02 14.35
C SER A 57 -0.47 0.32 13.13
N VAL A 58 0.31 1.04 12.33
CA VAL A 58 1.04 0.48 11.18
C VAL A 58 2.56 0.41 11.44
N SER A 59 2.98 0.53 12.69
CA SER A 59 4.38 0.50 13.11
C SER A 59 5.24 1.56 12.42
N ALA A 60 4.68 2.73 12.16
CA ALA A 60 5.30 3.80 11.39
C ALA A 60 5.75 5.00 12.23
N PHE A 61 5.46 5.00 13.52
CA PHE A 61 5.73 6.18 14.37
C PHE A 61 7.21 6.53 14.44
N GLU A 62 8.06 5.54 14.69
CA GLU A 62 9.51 5.77 14.77
C GLU A 62 10.10 6.13 13.40
N THR A 63 9.63 5.48 12.35
CA THR A 63 10.04 5.82 10.97
C THR A 63 9.67 7.25 10.64
N TYR A 64 8.48 7.69 11.01
CA TYR A 64 8.06 9.07 10.81
C TYR A 64 9.02 10.05 11.49
N ARG A 65 9.36 9.79 12.74
CA ARG A 65 10.30 10.65 13.49
C ARG A 65 11.68 10.71 12.84
N HIS A 66 12.15 9.60 12.31
CA HIS A 66 13.45 9.57 11.61
C HIS A 66 13.43 10.31 10.28
N VAL A 67 12.36 10.16 9.52
CA VAL A 67 12.26 10.74 8.17
C VAL A 67 12.04 12.25 8.24
N TYR A 68 11.09 12.69 9.05
CA TYR A 68 10.66 14.10 9.04
C TYR A 68 11.29 14.94 10.14
N ARG A 69 11.55 14.37 11.30
CA ARG A 69 12.13 15.08 12.47
C ARG A 69 11.35 16.34 12.83
N ASP A 70 10.04 16.32 12.65
CA ASP A 70 9.17 17.48 12.76
C ASP A 70 7.80 17.05 13.27
N VAL A 71 6.91 18.00 13.46
CA VAL A 71 5.55 17.76 13.91
C VAL A 71 4.80 16.85 12.92
N ILE A 72 3.84 16.11 13.46
CA ILE A 72 3.01 15.24 12.65
C ILE A 72 1.99 16.09 11.89
N THR A 73 2.01 15.99 10.55
CA THR A 73 1.05 16.65 9.68
C THR A 73 0.33 15.61 8.82
N PRO A 74 -0.94 15.86 8.44
CA PRO A 74 -1.67 14.95 7.56
C PRO A 74 -0.94 14.66 6.24
N TYR A 75 -0.36 15.68 5.63
CA TYR A 75 0.39 15.56 4.38
C TYR A 75 1.56 14.58 4.53
N LYS A 76 2.37 14.76 5.57
CA LYS A 76 3.55 13.91 5.82
C LYS A 76 3.17 12.49 6.18
N VAL A 77 2.08 12.29 6.94
CA VAL A 77 1.56 10.96 7.23
C VAL A 77 1.16 10.25 5.93
N ALA A 78 0.41 10.91 5.07
CA ALA A 78 0.01 10.35 3.79
C ALA A 78 1.22 10.04 2.90
N GLU A 79 2.18 10.94 2.83
CA GLU A 79 3.42 10.72 2.06
C GLU A 79 4.19 9.49 2.56
N LEU A 80 4.36 9.37 3.87
CA LEU A 80 5.07 8.23 4.45
C LEU A 80 4.36 6.92 4.14
N LEU A 81 3.05 6.86 4.33
CA LEU A 81 2.27 5.63 4.18
C LEU A 81 1.99 5.26 2.72
N ILE A 82 2.07 6.19 1.81
CA ILE A 82 1.85 5.92 0.39
C ILE A 82 3.17 5.72 -0.35
N LEU A 83 4.06 6.68 -0.30
CA LEU A 83 5.20 6.76 -1.22
C LEU A 83 6.56 6.34 -0.65
N ASN A 84 6.72 6.22 0.66
CA ASN A 84 8.02 5.90 1.23
C ASN A 84 8.37 4.43 1.03
N HIS A 85 9.35 4.13 0.17
CA HIS A 85 9.74 2.76 -0.18
C HIS A 85 10.44 2.01 0.97
N ALA A 86 10.99 2.72 1.93
CA ALA A 86 11.70 2.12 3.07
C ALA A 86 10.76 1.80 4.25
N MET A 87 9.54 2.33 4.25
CA MET A 87 8.54 2.05 5.27
C MET A 87 7.84 0.73 4.94
N PRO A 88 8.03 -0.36 5.75
CA PRO A 88 7.57 -1.71 5.36
C PRO A 88 6.06 -1.84 5.09
N ARG A 89 5.23 -1.02 5.74
CA ARG A 89 3.78 -1.07 5.55
C ARG A 89 3.25 0.04 4.64
N SER A 90 4.13 0.79 3.98
CA SER A 90 3.69 1.74 2.96
C SER A 90 3.12 1.01 1.75
N LEU A 91 2.28 1.69 1.00
CA LEU A 91 1.76 1.13 -0.25
C LEU A 91 2.89 0.84 -1.22
N HIS A 92 3.88 1.74 -1.31
CA HIS A 92 5.05 1.58 -2.18
C HIS A 92 5.85 0.32 -1.81
N ALA A 93 6.19 0.15 -0.54
CA ALA A 93 6.98 -1.02 -0.10
C ALA A 93 6.22 -2.33 -0.33
N CYS A 94 4.92 -2.36 -0.04
CA CYS A 94 4.10 -3.55 -0.26
C CYS A 94 4.02 -3.92 -1.75
N VAL A 95 3.81 -2.95 -2.61
CA VAL A 95 3.72 -3.19 -4.07
C VAL A 95 5.08 -3.57 -4.65
N ASP A 96 6.19 -3.02 -4.15
CA ASP A 96 7.54 -3.45 -4.53
C ASP A 96 7.72 -4.94 -4.26
N GLU A 97 7.35 -5.41 -3.08
CA GLU A 97 7.46 -6.83 -2.73
C GLU A 97 6.57 -7.71 -3.61
N ILE A 98 5.33 -7.29 -3.86
CA ILE A 98 4.42 -8.01 -4.75
C ILE A 98 5.01 -8.11 -6.15
N ASN A 99 5.50 -7.02 -6.69
CA ASN A 99 6.09 -6.96 -8.02
C ASN A 99 7.32 -7.88 -8.14
N ASP A 100 8.19 -7.85 -7.14
CA ASP A 100 9.38 -8.69 -7.09
C ASP A 100 9.03 -10.18 -7.02
N ILE A 101 8.09 -10.55 -6.15
CA ILE A 101 7.65 -11.94 -6.01
C ILE A 101 7.02 -12.45 -7.32
N LEU A 102 6.16 -11.66 -7.95
CA LEU A 102 5.55 -12.04 -9.22
C LEU A 102 6.58 -12.19 -10.33
N GLY A 103 7.64 -11.38 -10.33
CA GLY A 103 8.75 -11.54 -11.24
C GLY A 103 9.47 -12.88 -11.07
N ASP A 104 9.62 -13.35 -9.83
CA ASP A 104 10.30 -14.61 -9.51
C ASP A 104 9.49 -15.86 -9.87
N ILE A 105 8.15 -15.78 -9.79
CA ILE A 105 7.25 -16.91 -10.07
C ILE A 105 6.54 -16.79 -11.42
N ALA A 106 7.01 -15.88 -12.28
CA ALA A 106 6.38 -15.62 -13.56
C ALA A 106 6.30 -16.87 -14.43
N ASN A 107 5.14 -17.08 -15.04
CA ASN A 107 4.90 -18.10 -16.04
C ASN A 107 3.95 -17.53 -17.12
N LEU A 108 3.60 -18.34 -18.12
CA LEU A 108 2.74 -17.90 -19.22
C LEU A 108 1.34 -17.45 -18.76
N HIS A 109 0.87 -17.97 -17.64
CA HIS A 109 -0.47 -17.65 -17.10
C HIS A 109 -0.46 -16.43 -16.19
N SER A 110 0.72 -15.97 -15.73
CA SER A 110 0.85 -14.86 -14.79
C SER A 110 1.11 -13.51 -15.45
N ALA A 111 1.15 -13.45 -16.78
CA ALA A 111 1.51 -12.22 -17.50
C ALA A 111 0.61 -11.04 -17.14
N GLU A 112 -0.70 -11.25 -17.00
CA GLU A 112 -1.63 -10.19 -16.64
C GLU A 112 -1.44 -9.70 -15.20
N ALA A 113 -1.24 -10.62 -14.26
CA ALA A 113 -0.95 -10.25 -12.87
C ALA A 113 0.37 -9.45 -12.78
N ALA A 114 1.40 -9.91 -13.49
CA ALA A 114 2.69 -9.22 -13.54
C ALA A 114 2.56 -7.81 -14.15
N ARG A 115 1.76 -7.67 -15.20
CA ARG A 115 1.50 -6.37 -15.83
C ARG A 115 0.79 -5.42 -14.87
N GLN A 116 -0.24 -5.89 -14.18
CA GLN A 116 -0.96 -5.09 -13.18
C GLN A 116 -0.06 -4.65 -12.02
N ALA A 117 0.77 -5.56 -11.52
CA ALA A 117 1.74 -5.25 -10.47
C ALA A 117 2.77 -4.22 -10.95
N GLY A 118 3.25 -4.36 -12.17
CA GLY A 118 4.19 -3.40 -12.78
C GLY A 118 3.59 -2.01 -12.92
N GLU A 119 2.31 -1.91 -13.32
CA GLU A 119 1.62 -0.62 -13.40
C GLU A 119 1.47 0.03 -12.02
N LEU A 120 1.08 -0.74 -11.01
CA LEU A 120 0.98 -0.24 -9.63
C LEU A 120 2.35 0.19 -9.10
N HIS A 121 3.37 -0.60 -9.36
CA HIS A 121 4.74 -0.27 -8.98
C HIS A 121 5.16 1.07 -9.61
N ALA A 122 4.93 1.26 -10.90
CA ALA A 122 5.26 2.51 -11.59
C ALA A 122 4.48 3.70 -11.03
N THR A 123 3.19 3.52 -10.73
CA THR A 123 2.34 4.55 -10.14
C THR A 123 2.93 5.06 -8.81
N LEU A 124 3.44 4.16 -7.98
CA LEU A 124 4.01 4.51 -6.67
C LEU A 124 5.45 5.00 -6.78
N HIS A 125 6.25 4.33 -7.62
CA HIS A 125 7.67 4.66 -7.79
C HIS A 125 7.88 6.06 -8.38
N TYR A 126 7.04 6.44 -9.34
CA TYR A 126 7.10 7.75 -9.99
C TYR A 126 6.04 8.72 -9.44
N GLY A 127 5.28 8.30 -8.42
CA GLY A 127 4.22 9.11 -7.84
C GLY A 127 4.75 10.31 -7.07
N ARG A 128 3.94 11.38 -7.08
CA ARG A 128 4.22 12.62 -6.34
C ARG A 128 3.01 12.97 -5.49
N MET A 129 3.25 13.33 -4.24
CA MET A 129 2.15 13.65 -3.33
C MET A 129 1.29 14.81 -3.82
N ASP A 130 1.91 15.82 -4.42
CA ASP A 130 1.15 16.96 -4.95
C ASP A 130 0.13 16.51 -6.00
N ASP A 131 0.51 15.58 -6.87
CA ASP A 131 -0.40 15.02 -7.88
C ASP A 131 -1.52 14.20 -7.25
N ILE A 132 -1.20 13.44 -6.21
CA ILE A 132 -2.20 12.65 -5.46
C ILE A 132 -3.23 13.57 -4.80
N PHE A 133 -2.78 14.66 -4.18
CA PHE A 133 -3.68 15.63 -3.56
C PHE A 133 -4.47 16.45 -4.58
N GLU A 134 -3.92 16.69 -5.76
CA GLU A 134 -4.64 17.35 -6.84
C GLU A 134 -5.82 16.51 -7.33
N VAL A 135 -5.61 15.20 -7.50
CA VAL A 135 -6.69 14.25 -7.81
C VAL A 135 -7.66 14.13 -6.64
N GLY A 136 -7.17 14.24 -5.43
CA GLY A 136 -7.88 14.00 -4.18
C GLY A 136 -7.45 12.69 -3.55
N LEU A 137 -7.13 12.73 -2.26
CA LEU A 137 -6.60 11.55 -1.57
C LEU A 137 -7.62 10.41 -1.53
N HIS A 138 -8.89 10.71 -1.22
CA HIS A 138 -9.93 9.67 -1.19
C HIS A 138 -10.15 8.99 -2.55
N PRO A 139 -10.37 9.71 -3.66
CA PRO A 139 -10.49 9.09 -4.97
C PRO A 139 -9.24 8.30 -5.36
N TRP A 140 -8.06 8.79 -5.02
CA TRP A 140 -6.82 8.11 -5.33
C TRP A 140 -6.70 6.78 -4.56
N LEU A 141 -7.00 6.80 -3.25
CA LEU A 141 -6.96 5.58 -2.43
C LEU A 141 -8.04 4.58 -2.84
N GLU A 142 -9.22 5.06 -3.18
CA GLU A 142 -10.31 4.21 -3.68
C GLU A 142 -9.90 3.50 -4.98
N ARG A 143 -9.27 4.23 -5.90
CA ARG A 143 -8.74 3.65 -7.14
C ARG A 143 -7.60 2.65 -6.86
N PHE A 144 -6.71 2.98 -5.94
CA PHE A 144 -5.64 2.07 -5.51
C PHE A 144 -6.23 0.76 -4.97
N LEU A 145 -7.22 0.85 -4.07
CA LEU A 145 -7.89 -0.32 -3.50
C LEU A 145 -8.53 -1.20 -4.58
N ALA A 146 -9.21 -0.59 -5.55
CA ALA A 146 -9.79 -1.33 -6.66
C ALA A 146 -8.72 -2.07 -7.46
N ARG A 147 -7.56 -1.47 -7.69
CA ARG A 147 -6.45 -2.07 -8.42
C ARG A 147 -5.79 -3.20 -7.62
N ILE A 148 -5.61 -3.04 -6.32
CA ILE A 148 -5.08 -4.11 -5.44
C ILE A 148 -6.03 -5.30 -5.41
N ASN A 149 -7.33 -5.07 -5.33
CA ASN A 149 -8.31 -6.15 -5.35
C ASN A 149 -8.32 -6.88 -6.69
N ARG A 150 -8.23 -6.16 -7.79
CA ARG A 150 -8.13 -6.75 -9.12
C ARG A 150 -6.86 -7.58 -9.26
N LEU A 151 -5.74 -7.09 -8.75
CA LEU A 151 -4.48 -7.82 -8.76
C LEU A 151 -4.59 -9.11 -7.93
N GLY A 152 -5.21 -9.06 -6.76
CA GLY A 152 -5.46 -10.24 -5.93
C GLY A 152 -6.30 -11.28 -6.66
N ASP A 153 -7.35 -10.86 -7.37
CA ASP A 153 -8.20 -11.74 -8.17
C ASP A 153 -7.40 -12.38 -9.31
N SER A 154 -6.58 -11.60 -10.02
CA SER A 154 -5.73 -12.11 -11.10
C SER A 154 -4.74 -13.14 -10.60
N ILE A 155 -4.13 -12.91 -9.45
CA ILE A 155 -3.21 -13.87 -8.81
C ILE A 155 -3.96 -15.15 -8.46
N GLY A 156 -5.14 -15.05 -7.86
CA GLY A 156 -5.97 -16.19 -7.53
C GLY A 156 -6.33 -17.02 -8.76
N GLN A 157 -6.76 -16.36 -9.83
CA GLN A 157 -7.13 -17.04 -11.09
C GLN A 157 -5.95 -17.70 -11.78
N ASN A 158 -4.81 -17.03 -11.81
CA ASN A 158 -3.65 -17.49 -12.59
C ASN A 158 -2.82 -18.56 -11.89
N PHE A 159 -2.86 -18.62 -10.57
CA PHE A 159 -1.99 -19.51 -9.80
C PHE A 159 -2.74 -20.51 -8.92
N LEU A 160 -3.95 -20.19 -8.47
CA LEU A 160 -4.66 -20.98 -7.45
C LEU A 160 -5.83 -21.78 -8.02
N VAL A 161 -6.31 -21.43 -9.21
CA VAL A 161 -7.39 -22.20 -9.88
C VAL A 161 -6.74 -23.24 -10.78
N PRO A 162 -7.04 -24.56 -10.60
CA PRO A 162 -6.53 -25.58 -11.49
C PRO A 162 -7.02 -25.29 -12.91
N VAL A 163 -6.07 -25.23 -13.85
CA VAL A 163 -6.43 -25.14 -15.26
C VAL A 163 -7.14 -26.45 -15.60
N ALA A 164 -8.42 -26.36 -15.99
CA ALA A 164 -9.15 -27.51 -16.50
C ALA A 164 -8.39 -28.05 -17.73
N ALA A 165 -7.97 -29.29 -17.62
CA ALA A 165 -7.23 -29.95 -18.69
C ALA A 165 -8.10 -30.04 -19.96
#